data_17d25456acd2da386e3f250bf59e0217
#
_entry.id   17d25456acd2da386e3f250bf59e0217
#
_cell.length_a   1.000
_cell.length_b   1.000
_cell.length_c   1.000
_cell.angle_alpha   90.00
_cell.angle_beta   90.00
_cell.angle_gamma   90.00
#
_symmetry.space_group_name_H-M   'P 1'
#
loop_
_entity.id
_entity.type
_entity.pdbx_description
1 polymer ?
#
loop_
_entity_poly.entity_id
_entity_poly.type
_entity_poly.pdbx_seq_one_letter_code
_entity_poly.pdbx_strand_id
1 'polypeptide(L)'
;MSRRGLAILMLAMSLAGLALIFALSFRLGSDGRPDAGGTADPAPAEDVPGGIGESPGTGRTDEPREPEPALPPGSPGSGTRAEGLLVAVGDIMMHMPQLPAYYDPDGGRYDFSPFFTEVKPLIADADWAMANLETTLSADGDYSGYPRFSSPHELAAALKDAGFDIVTTANNHTLDRGVPGVKRTLEFLREQGLVTRGTYRSPEEAAEPTIVERGHIRLGLLAYTYGTNGIPVPQDMPWLIDLIDEERIARDIAALREAGADYVAIALHFGAEYQTAPSDEQKRLARGLIAAGADLIAGSHPHVIQPYEVVEATDADGTVRQGVILYSMGNFISNQRGGTKDYGVLFRITIHKEEGVARTTDVEPVVTWVHRYKKEGRNHYRILPVEHVLATHSDPLLTAADYERLERDLDTLRKRLSSLDGKNGK
;
A
#
# COMPACT_ATOMS: atom_id res chain seq x y z
N MET A 1 1.10 -24.63 -50.11
CA MET A 1 0.06 -24.30 -49.10
C MET A 1 0.05 -22.78 -48.90
N SER A 2 -1.12 -22.16 -48.99
CA SER A 2 -1.25 -20.72 -48.84
C SER A 2 -1.04 -20.30 -47.35
N ARG A 3 -0.56 -19.06 -47.12
CA ARG A 3 -0.36 -18.52 -45.77
C ARG A 3 -1.59 -18.64 -44.86
N ARG A 4 -2.80 -18.72 -45.41
CA ARG A 4 -4.06 -18.97 -44.68
C ARG A 4 -4.23 -20.43 -44.22
N GLY A 5 -3.71 -21.41 -44.97
CA GLY A 5 -3.75 -22.82 -44.59
C GLY A 5 -2.80 -23.15 -43.42
N LEU A 6 -1.66 -22.45 -43.31
CA LEU A 6 -0.71 -22.65 -42.25
C LEU A 6 -1.21 -22.06 -40.92
N ALA A 7 -1.92 -20.93 -40.95
CA ALA A 7 -2.50 -20.30 -39.76
C ALA A 7 -3.65 -21.14 -39.15
N ILE A 8 -4.47 -21.78 -39.99
CA ILE A 8 -5.56 -22.67 -39.53
C ILE A 8 -4.99 -23.96 -38.92
N LEU A 9 -3.88 -24.48 -39.49
CA LEU A 9 -3.23 -25.68 -38.94
C LEU A 9 -2.56 -25.40 -37.58
N MET A 10 -1.95 -24.25 -37.39
CA MET A 10 -1.37 -23.86 -36.10
C MET A 10 -2.45 -23.62 -35.03
N LEU A 11 -3.61 -23.04 -35.39
CA LEU A 11 -4.72 -22.84 -34.44
C LEU A 11 -5.37 -24.17 -34.03
N ALA A 12 -5.46 -25.15 -34.94
CA ALA A 12 -5.99 -26.48 -34.62
C ALA A 12 -5.06 -27.29 -33.71
N MET A 13 -3.74 -27.13 -33.84
CA MET A 13 -2.76 -27.82 -32.98
C MET A 13 -2.70 -27.20 -31.56
N SER A 14 -2.94 -25.90 -31.39
CA SER A 14 -3.03 -25.26 -30.08
C SER A 14 -4.30 -25.66 -29.31
N LEU A 15 -5.43 -25.81 -29.96
CA LEU A 15 -6.69 -26.28 -29.37
C LEU A 15 -6.64 -27.77 -28.97
N ALA A 16 -5.94 -28.62 -29.71
CA ALA A 16 -5.74 -30.02 -29.36
C ALA A 16 -4.81 -30.20 -28.17
N GLY A 17 -3.79 -29.33 -28.01
CA GLY A 17 -2.88 -29.33 -26.86
C GLY A 17 -3.59 -28.97 -25.55
N LEU A 18 -4.49 -27.97 -25.57
CA LEU A 18 -5.27 -27.58 -24.38
C LEU A 18 -6.28 -28.68 -23.94
N ALA A 19 -6.90 -29.39 -24.89
CA ALA A 19 -7.84 -30.49 -24.56
C ALA A 19 -7.13 -31.68 -23.89
N LEU A 20 -5.87 -31.98 -24.25
CA LEU A 20 -5.10 -33.08 -23.67
C LEU A 20 -4.64 -32.76 -22.23
N ILE A 21 -4.33 -31.50 -21.92
CA ILE A 21 -3.96 -31.07 -20.57
C ILE A 21 -5.18 -31.15 -19.61
N PHE A 22 -6.38 -30.82 -20.09
CA PHE A 22 -7.61 -30.93 -19.29
C PHE A 22 -8.03 -32.38 -19.01
N ALA A 23 -7.77 -33.32 -19.93
CA ALA A 23 -8.11 -34.74 -19.75
C ALA A 23 -7.15 -35.50 -18.81
N LEU A 24 -5.89 -35.03 -18.67
CA LEU A 24 -4.92 -35.64 -17.74
C LEU A 24 -5.13 -35.20 -16.28
N SER A 25 -5.69 -34.00 -16.06
CA SER A 25 -5.98 -33.47 -14.71
C SER A 25 -7.18 -34.14 -14.03
N PHE A 26 -8.05 -34.82 -14.78
CA PHE A 26 -9.26 -35.49 -14.23
C PHE A 26 -9.07 -36.98 -13.87
N ARG A 27 -7.88 -37.58 -14.10
CA ARG A 27 -7.64 -39.00 -13.86
C ARG A 27 -6.76 -39.33 -12.65
N LEU A 28 -6.36 -38.35 -11.83
CA LEU A 28 -5.48 -38.57 -10.67
C LEU A 28 -6.15 -38.24 -9.32
N GLY A 29 -7.47 -38.28 -9.24
CA GLY A 29 -8.21 -37.94 -8.02
C GLY A 29 -9.33 -38.92 -7.66
N SER A 30 -9.05 -40.23 -7.57
CA SER A 30 -9.96 -41.15 -6.89
C SER A 30 -9.16 -42.39 -6.51
N ASP A 31 -8.82 -42.50 -5.23
CA ASP A 31 -8.83 -43.76 -4.46
C ASP A 31 -8.21 -43.53 -3.05
N GLY A 32 -8.96 -43.98 -2.04
CA GLY A 32 -8.39 -44.33 -0.74
C GLY A 32 -8.90 -43.62 0.52
N ARG A 33 -10.14 -43.93 0.98
CA ARG A 33 -10.43 -43.97 2.41
C ARG A 33 -10.03 -45.32 2.98
N PRO A 34 -9.65 -45.39 4.26
CA PRO A 34 -10.54 -46.07 5.18
C PRO A 34 -10.80 -45.33 6.50
N ASP A 35 -11.99 -45.64 7.04
CA ASP A 35 -12.50 -45.27 8.35
C ASP A 35 -11.67 -45.85 9.50
N ALA A 36 -11.59 -45.12 10.61
CA ALA A 36 -11.64 -45.73 11.96
C ALA A 36 -12.07 -44.66 12.98
N GLY A 37 -13.19 -44.95 13.65
CA GLY A 37 -13.78 -44.13 14.68
C GLY A 37 -13.06 -44.31 16.04
N GLY A 38 -13.34 -43.34 16.91
CA GLY A 38 -12.88 -43.37 18.31
C GLY A 38 -13.47 -42.18 19.05
N THR A 39 -14.65 -42.41 19.64
CA THR A 39 -15.29 -41.54 20.64
C THR A 39 -14.50 -41.59 21.95
N ALA A 40 -14.23 -40.43 22.54
CA ALA A 40 -13.93 -40.32 23.98
C ALA A 40 -14.55 -39.05 24.54
N ASP A 41 -15.42 -39.23 25.50
CA ASP A 41 -16.13 -38.23 26.31
C ASP A 41 -15.20 -37.51 27.30
N PRO A 42 -15.60 -36.33 27.83
CA PRO A 42 -14.77 -35.48 28.67
C PRO A 42 -14.83 -35.87 30.14
N ALA A 43 -13.70 -35.74 30.85
CA ALA A 43 -13.60 -35.86 32.29
C ALA A 43 -13.68 -34.49 33.00
N PRO A 44 -14.10 -34.46 34.29
CA PRO A 44 -14.66 -33.29 34.92
C PRO A 44 -13.64 -32.37 35.61
N ALA A 45 -14.12 -31.15 35.88
CA ALA A 45 -13.43 -30.09 36.61
C ALA A 45 -13.18 -30.48 38.08
N GLU A 46 -11.99 -30.20 38.61
CA GLU A 46 -11.72 -30.17 40.03
C GLU A 46 -11.60 -28.73 40.55
N ASP A 47 -12.40 -28.47 41.58
CA ASP A 47 -12.38 -27.25 42.42
C ASP A 47 -11.12 -27.20 43.29
N VAL A 48 -10.48 -26.04 43.41
CA VAL A 48 -9.56 -25.72 44.50
C VAL A 48 -9.89 -24.36 45.10
N PRO A 49 -10.00 -24.28 46.43
CA PRO A 49 -10.58 -23.08 47.11
C PRO A 49 -9.55 -22.00 47.44
N GLY A 50 -10.12 -20.82 47.72
CA GLY A 50 -9.50 -19.57 47.91
C GLY A 50 -8.47 -19.42 49.03
N GLY A 51 -7.69 -18.36 48.88
CA GLY A 51 -6.79 -17.79 49.88
C GLY A 51 -6.77 -16.29 49.80
N ILE A 52 -7.38 -15.68 50.80
CA ILE A 52 -7.47 -14.24 51.04
C ILE A 52 -6.11 -13.73 51.51
N GLY A 53 -5.62 -12.64 50.90
CA GLY A 53 -4.44 -11.90 51.38
C GLY A 53 -4.60 -10.41 51.09
N GLU A 54 -5.18 -9.69 52.04
CA GLU A 54 -5.21 -8.23 52.09
C GLU A 54 -3.80 -7.70 52.33
N SER A 55 -3.41 -6.63 51.66
CA SER A 55 -2.37 -5.72 52.10
C SER A 55 -2.70 -4.26 51.71
N PRO A 56 -2.36 -3.28 52.53
CA PRO A 56 -3.12 -2.06 52.69
C PRO A 56 -2.77 -0.98 51.67
N GLY A 57 -3.79 -0.22 51.34
CA GLY A 57 -3.75 0.93 50.46
C GLY A 57 -2.98 2.11 51.02
N THR A 58 -2.25 2.78 50.13
CA THR A 58 -1.89 4.19 50.33
C THR A 58 -2.84 5.03 49.50
N GLY A 59 -3.71 5.71 50.19
CA GLY A 59 -4.65 6.65 49.59
C GLY A 59 -3.93 7.80 48.90
N ARG A 60 -4.34 8.03 47.66
CA ARG A 60 -4.08 9.28 46.95
C ARG A 60 -5.44 9.92 46.74
N THR A 61 -5.68 11.03 47.45
CA THR A 61 -6.88 11.85 47.33
C THR A 61 -6.93 12.46 45.96
N ASP A 62 -7.97 12.11 45.20
CA ASP A 62 -8.37 12.83 43.97
C ASP A 62 -8.97 14.18 44.42
N GLU A 63 -8.20 15.26 44.25
CA GLU A 63 -8.78 16.59 44.20
C GLU A 63 -9.50 16.81 42.85
N PRO A 64 -10.68 17.40 42.82
CA PRO A 64 -11.39 17.72 41.58
C PRO A 64 -10.59 18.80 40.82
N ARG A 65 -10.13 18.48 39.61
CA ARG A 65 -9.55 19.45 38.70
C ARG A 65 -10.60 20.49 38.33
N GLU A 66 -10.36 21.75 38.63
CA GLU A 66 -11.17 22.88 38.14
C GLU A 66 -11.18 22.86 36.60
N PRO A 67 -12.32 23.16 35.96
CA PRO A 67 -12.39 23.27 34.51
C PRO A 67 -11.51 24.43 34.03
N GLU A 68 -10.61 24.17 33.09
CA GLU A 68 -9.84 25.21 32.41
C GLU A 68 -10.77 26.28 31.84
N PRO A 69 -10.44 27.57 31.97
CA PRO A 69 -11.27 28.63 31.43
C PRO A 69 -11.32 28.52 29.90
N ALA A 70 -12.55 28.54 29.36
CA ALA A 70 -12.79 28.58 27.92
C ALA A 70 -12.01 29.76 27.31
N LEU A 71 -11.19 29.48 26.28
CA LEU A 71 -10.50 30.51 25.51
C LEU A 71 -11.53 31.46 24.91
N PRO A 72 -11.28 32.77 24.91
CA PRO A 72 -12.18 33.76 24.28
C PRO A 72 -12.32 33.46 22.79
N PRO A 73 -13.48 33.74 22.19
CA PRO A 73 -13.68 33.57 20.75
C PRO A 73 -12.66 34.40 20.00
N GLY A 74 -11.82 33.74 19.21
CA GLY A 74 -10.75 34.36 18.43
C GLY A 74 -11.30 35.45 17.51
N SER A 75 -10.59 36.56 17.45
CA SER A 75 -10.88 37.66 16.57
C SER A 75 -10.92 37.18 15.09
N PRO A 76 -11.91 37.59 14.28
CA PRO A 76 -11.93 37.33 12.87
C PRO A 76 -10.79 38.11 12.19
N GLY A 77 -9.73 37.44 11.74
CA GLY A 77 -8.72 38.14 10.96
C GLY A 77 -7.26 37.62 11.01
N SER A 78 -7.01 36.39 11.41
CA SER A 78 -5.73 35.75 11.06
C SER A 78 -6.05 34.43 10.34
N GLY A 79 -5.93 34.43 9.03
CA GLY A 79 -6.02 33.20 8.26
C GLY A 79 -5.04 32.18 8.85
N THR A 80 -5.58 31.04 9.34
CA THR A 80 -4.74 29.97 9.88
C THR A 80 -3.90 29.42 8.74
N ARG A 81 -2.59 29.67 8.81
CA ARG A 81 -1.60 29.07 7.92
C ARG A 81 -1.16 27.75 8.55
N ALA A 82 -1.22 26.69 7.76
CA ALA A 82 -0.75 25.37 8.17
C ALA A 82 0.09 24.74 7.07
N GLU A 83 1.07 23.94 7.45
CA GLU A 83 1.88 23.13 6.56
C GLU A 83 1.88 21.70 7.05
N GLY A 84 1.89 20.74 6.14
CA GLY A 84 1.95 19.31 6.44
C GLY A 84 2.73 18.55 5.36
N LEU A 85 3.41 17.49 5.77
CA LEU A 85 4.18 16.61 4.92
C LEU A 85 3.45 15.29 4.74
N LEU A 86 3.07 14.96 3.49
CA LEU A 86 2.58 13.65 3.10
C LEU A 86 3.71 12.85 2.44
N VAL A 87 4.02 11.67 2.97
CA VAL A 87 4.89 10.69 2.33
C VAL A 87 4.04 9.61 1.68
N ALA A 88 4.32 9.30 0.40
CA ALA A 88 3.67 8.23 -0.34
C ALA A 88 4.72 7.28 -0.92
N VAL A 89 4.51 5.96 -0.75
CA VAL A 89 5.35 4.90 -1.31
C VAL A 89 4.53 3.88 -2.08
N GLY A 90 5.19 3.14 -2.98
CA GLY A 90 4.54 2.14 -3.84
C GLY A 90 4.26 0.81 -3.15
N ASP A 91 4.48 -0.27 -3.89
CA ASP A 91 3.98 -1.60 -3.57
C ASP A 91 4.81 -2.28 -2.46
N ILE A 92 4.11 -2.72 -1.42
CA ILE A 92 4.64 -3.57 -0.36
C ILE A 92 4.16 -4.99 -0.62
N MET A 93 5.11 -5.83 -1.09
CA MET A 93 4.85 -7.22 -1.47
C MET A 93 5.76 -8.16 -0.70
N MET A 94 5.22 -9.32 -0.30
CA MET A 94 5.98 -10.37 0.38
C MET A 94 6.05 -11.63 -0.48
N HIS A 95 7.23 -11.95 -0.95
CA HIS A 95 7.50 -13.22 -1.64
C HIS A 95 8.17 -14.22 -0.68
N MET A 96 7.98 -15.50 -0.89
CA MET A 96 8.52 -16.55 -0.02
C MET A 96 10.03 -16.41 0.30
N PRO A 97 10.92 -15.99 -0.65
CA PRO A 97 12.33 -15.79 -0.32
C PRO A 97 12.63 -14.69 0.69
N GLN A 98 11.66 -13.81 1.01
CA GLN A 98 11.81 -12.74 1.99
C GLN A 98 11.55 -13.21 3.43
N LEU A 99 10.90 -14.35 3.65
CA LEU A 99 10.48 -14.81 4.97
C LEU A 99 11.61 -15.42 5.82
N PRO A 100 12.46 -16.34 5.31
CA PRO A 100 13.31 -17.18 6.15
C PRO A 100 14.33 -16.44 7.01
N ALA A 101 14.77 -15.25 6.58
CA ALA A 101 15.78 -14.47 7.31
C ALA A 101 15.20 -13.67 8.49
N TYR A 102 13.89 -13.53 8.53
CA TYR A 102 13.17 -12.67 9.48
C TYR A 102 12.29 -13.46 10.45
N TYR A 103 12.35 -14.80 10.40
CA TYR A 103 11.69 -15.65 11.36
C TYR A 103 12.59 -15.86 12.59
N ASP A 104 12.10 -15.48 13.75
CA ASP A 104 12.68 -15.76 15.05
C ASP A 104 12.14 -17.11 15.57
N PRO A 105 12.95 -18.17 15.56
CA PRO A 105 12.49 -19.49 16.02
C PRO A 105 12.23 -19.55 17.53
N ASP A 106 12.91 -18.72 18.32
CA ASP A 106 12.77 -18.71 19.78
C ASP A 106 11.47 -17.99 20.19
N GLY A 107 11.13 -16.89 19.47
CA GLY A 107 9.89 -16.16 19.67
C GLY A 107 8.71 -16.70 18.87
N GLY A 108 8.92 -17.62 17.90
CA GLY A 108 7.87 -18.17 17.05
C GLY A 108 7.18 -17.15 16.15
N ARG A 109 7.85 -16.04 15.79
CA ARG A 109 7.27 -14.89 15.08
C ARG A 109 8.24 -14.32 14.04
N TYR A 110 7.72 -13.48 13.17
CA TYR A 110 8.52 -12.71 12.21
C TYR A 110 8.82 -11.31 12.73
N ASP A 111 9.99 -10.78 12.33
CA ASP A 111 10.35 -9.37 12.51
C ASP A 111 10.80 -8.79 11.15
N PHE A 112 9.97 -7.94 10.57
CA PHE A 112 10.24 -7.26 9.30
C PHE A 112 10.72 -5.83 9.45
N SER A 113 10.91 -5.33 10.68
CA SER A 113 11.43 -3.98 10.93
C SER A 113 12.77 -3.70 10.22
N PRO A 114 13.69 -4.70 10.02
CA PRO A 114 14.92 -4.46 9.30
C PRO A 114 14.76 -4.07 7.82
N PHE A 115 13.60 -4.32 7.20
CA PHE A 115 13.34 -3.84 5.85
C PHE A 115 13.41 -2.33 5.74
N PHE A 116 12.94 -1.63 6.77
CA PHE A 116 12.64 -0.21 6.77
C PHE A 116 13.70 0.64 7.49
N THR A 117 14.70 0.04 8.12
CA THR A 117 15.67 0.73 8.98
C THR A 117 16.24 2.00 8.35
N GLU A 118 16.67 1.93 7.09
CA GLU A 118 17.36 3.04 6.42
C GLU A 118 16.39 4.13 5.89
N VAL A 119 15.11 3.79 5.70
CA VAL A 119 14.07 4.71 5.22
C VAL A 119 13.14 5.19 6.33
N LYS A 120 13.18 4.55 7.51
CA LYS A 120 12.35 4.93 8.66
C LYS A 120 12.45 6.42 9.02
N PRO A 121 13.62 7.08 9.02
CA PRO A 121 13.69 8.51 9.30
C PRO A 121 12.91 9.38 8.30
N LEU A 122 12.85 8.96 7.02
CA LEU A 122 12.13 9.68 5.98
C LEU A 122 10.62 9.50 6.09
N ILE A 123 10.18 8.34 6.59
CA ILE A 123 8.75 8.01 6.77
C ILE A 123 8.24 8.64 8.06
N ALA A 124 8.97 8.49 9.16
CA ALA A 124 8.56 8.97 10.48
C ALA A 124 8.56 10.51 10.63
N ASP A 125 9.23 11.23 9.72
CA ASP A 125 9.21 12.69 9.65
C ASP A 125 7.87 13.25 9.09
N ALA A 126 7.05 12.40 8.47
CA ALA A 126 5.80 12.81 7.82
C ALA A 126 4.66 13.02 8.83
N ASP A 127 3.77 13.98 8.51
CA ASP A 127 2.47 14.09 9.20
C ASP A 127 1.53 12.95 8.79
N TRP A 128 1.62 12.51 7.52
CA TRP A 128 0.94 11.32 6.98
C TRP A 128 1.92 10.50 6.15
N ALA A 129 2.00 9.22 6.41
CA ALA A 129 2.76 8.27 5.60
C ALA A 129 1.84 7.18 5.07
N MET A 130 1.77 7.03 3.72
CA MET A 130 0.90 6.07 3.06
C MET A 130 1.65 5.08 2.18
N ALA A 131 1.15 3.83 2.14
CA ALA A 131 1.68 2.74 1.31
C ALA A 131 0.57 1.87 0.72
N ASN A 132 0.82 1.23 -0.43
CA ASN A 132 -0.03 0.18 -0.97
C ASN A 132 0.42 -1.20 -0.45
N LEU A 133 -0.43 -1.89 0.31
CA LEU A 133 -0.17 -3.26 0.78
C LEU A 133 -0.70 -4.27 -0.23
N GLU A 134 0.19 -4.81 -1.04
CA GLU A 134 -0.16 -5.73 -2.13
C GLU A 134 0.05 -7.18 -1.73
N THR A 135 -0.56 -7.56 -0.63
CA THR A 135 -0.63 -8.93 -0.09
C THR A 135 -1.75 -9.02 0.93
N THR A 136 -2.30 -10.21 1.14
CA THR A 136 -3.14 -10.49 2.31
C THR A 136 -2.29 -10.87 3.52
N LEU A 137 -2.78 -10.60 4.73
CA LEU A 137 -2.12 -10.96 5.98
C LEU A 137 -2.77 -12.18 6.63
N SER A 138 -1.97 -13.02 7.29
CA SER A 138 -2.40 -14.21 7.99
C SER A 138 -1.54 -14.51 9.22
N ALA A 139 -2.14 -15.21 10.21
CA ALA A 139 -1.46 -15.74 11.39
C ALA A 139 -1.45 -17.27 11.43
N ASP A 140 -2.00 -17.94 10.39
CA ASP A 140 -2.22 -19.39 10.38
C ASP A 140 -1.01 -20.22 9.93
N GLY A 141 0.09 -19.54 9.51
CA GLY A 141 1.30 -20.20 9.01
C GLY A 141 1.22 -20.66 7.54
N ASP A 142 0.05 -20.57 6.90
CA ASP A 142 -0.11 -20.86 5.47
C ASP A 142 0.30 -19.65 4.62
N TYR A 143 1.62 -19.41 4.57
CA TYR A 143 2.18 -18.29 3.82
C TYR A 143 2.51 -18.71 2.40
N SER A 144 2.31 -17.77 1.46
CA SER A 144 2.62 -17.96 0.04
C SER A 144 2.98 -16.64 -0.63
N GLY A 145 3.82 -16.72 -1.67
CA GLY A 145 4.07 -15.64 -2.61
C GLY A 145 3.17 -15.75 -3.85
N TYR A 146 3.66 -15.18 -4.96
CA TYR A 146 2.98 -15.28 -6.27
C TYR A 146 2.60 -16.75 -6.59
N PRO A 147 1.42 -17.03 -7.17
CA PRO A 147 0.45 -16.07 -7.69
C PRO A 147 -0.62 -15.60 -6.68
N ARG A 148 -0.69 -16.16 -5.48
CA ARG A 148 -1.66 -15.81 -4.42
C ARG A 148 -0.94 -15.55 -3.12
N PHE A 149 -0.82 -14.29 -2.77
CA PHE A 149 -0.06 -13.86 -1.60
C PHE A 149 -0.81 -14.13 -0.28
N SER A 150 -0.04 -14.58 0.69
CA SER A 150 -0.42 -14.67 2.10
C SER A 150 0.83 -14.44 2.93
N SER A 151 0.88 -13.37 3.67
CA SER A 151 2.06 -12.91 4.39
C SER A 151 1.86 -12.97 5.90
N PRO A 152 2.93 -13.13 6.69
CA PRO A 152 2.85 -13.03 8.13
C PRO A 152 2.27 -11.69 8.57
N HIS A 153 1.34 -11.73 9.53
CA HIS A 153 0.64 -10.54 10.02
C HIS A 153 1.54 -9.54 10.74
N GLU A 154 2.71 -9.97 11.20
CA GLU A 154 3.73 -9.11 11.82
C GLU A 154 4.23 -8.01 10.85
N LEU A 155 3.97 -8.15 9.55
CA LEU A 155 4.23 -7.09 8.59
C LEU A 155 3.45 -5.80 8.95
N ALA A 156 2.23 -5.92 9.49
CA ALA A 156 1.45 -4.75 9.95
C ALA A 156 2.17 -3.99 11.07
N ALA A 157 2.74 -4.71 12.05
CA ALA A 157 3.51 -4.11 13.13
C ALA A 157 4.79 -3.43 12.61
N ALA A 158 5.48 -4.05 11.64
CA ALA A 158 6.67 -3.48 11.02
C ALA A 158 6.36 -2.20 10.21
N LEU A 159 5.20 -2.14 9.53
CA LEU A 159 4.74 -0.92 8.87
C LEU A 159 4.48 0.20 9.87
N LYS A 160 3.81 -0.11 10.98
CA LYS A 160 3.57 0.89 12.03
C LYS A 160 4.87 1.37 12.68
N ASP A 161 5.78 0.46 12.98
CA ASP A 161 7.11 0.82 13.53
C ASP A 161 7.91 1.69 12.55
N ALA A 162 7.80 1.44 11.24
CA ALA A 162 8.45 2.27 10.22
C ALA A 162 7.90 3.70 10.16
N GLY A 163 6.72 3.97 10.73
CA GLY A 163 6.09 5.29 10.77
C GLY A 163 4.90 5.45 9.82
N PHE A 164 4.43 4.37 9.17
CA PHE A 164 3.23 4.47 8.35
C PHE A 164 1.97 4.70 9.19
N ASP A 165 1.07 5.53 8.67
CA ASP A 165 -0.24 5.82 9.24
C ASP A 165 -1.38 5.23 8.41
N ILE A 166 -1.18 5.17 7.08
CA ILE A 166 -2.20 4.88 6.09
C ILE A 166 -1.74 3.71 5.23
N VAL A 167 -2.61 2.70 5.11
CA VAL A 167 -2.37 1.54 4.24
C VAL A 167 -3.54 1.37 3.30
N THR A 168 -3.29 1.52 2.00
CA THR A 168 -4.29 1.23 0.97
C THR A 168 -4.28 -0.25 0.64
N THR A 169 -5.47 -0.83 0.49
CA THR A 169 -5.68 -2.27 0.36
C THR A 169 -6.44 -2.67 -0.90
N ALA A 170 -6.86 -1.70 -1.73
CA ALA A 170 -7.47 -1.97 -3.03
C ALA A 170 -6.37 -2.23 -4.07
N ASN A 171 -6.10 -3.49 -4.37
CA ASN A 171 -5.18 -3.93 -5.40
C ASN A 171 -5.61 -5.29 -5.99
N ASN A 172 -4.92 -5.77 -7.01
CA ASN A 172 -5.27 -7.02 -7.68
C ASN A 172 -5.07 -8.28 -6.83
N HIS A 173 -4.28 -8.20 -5.73
CA HIS A 173 -4.04 -9.28 -4.76
C HIS A 173 -4.97 -9.26 -3.54
N THR A 174 -5.88 -8.32 -3.47
CA THR A 174 -6.82 -8.17 -2.34
C THR A 174 -7.61 -9.44 -2.03
N LEU A 175 -8.08 -10.17 -3.06
CA LEU A 175 -8.88 -11.39 -2.92
C LEU A 175 -8.08 -12.70 -2.95
N ASP A 176 -6.77 -12.66 -2.87
CA ASP A 176 -5.93 -13.87 -2.93
C ASP A 176 -6.30 -14.95 -1.91
N ARG A 177 -6.81 -14.54 -0.76
CA ARG A 177 -7.33 -15.42 0.31
C ARG A 177 -8.84 -15.22 0.55
N GLY A 178 -9.57 -14.74 -0.49
CA GLY A 178 -11.01 -14.52 -0.47
C GLY A 178 -11.45 -13.51 0.58
N VAL A 179 -12.75 -13.45 0.83
CA VAL A 179 -13.36 -12.54 1.83
C VAL A 179 -12.74 -12.69 3.23
N PRO A 180 -12.47 -13.91 3.73
CA PRO A 180 -11.80 -14.07 5.03
C PRO A 180 -10.40 -13.44 5.05
N GLY A 181 -9.65 -13.53 3.95
CA GLY A 181 -8.33 -12.89 3.82
C GLY A 181 -8.42 -11.37 3.92
N VAL A 182 -9.36 -10.75 3.21
CA VAL A 182 -9.62 -9.29 3.31
C VAL A 182 -9.91 -8.88 4.75
N LYS A 183 -10.86 -9.57 5.41
CA LYS A 183 -11.29 -9.21 6.77
C LYS A 183 -10.15 -9.35 7.79
N ARG A 184 -9.37 -10.43 7.73
CA ARG A 184 -8.20 -10.64 8.60
C ARG A 184 -7.12 -9.57 8.34
N THR A 185 -6.84 -9.26 7.09
CA THR A 185 -5.86 -8.21 6.74
C THR A 185 -6.25 -6.87 7.38
N LEU A 186 -7.52 -6.47 7.26
CA LEU A 186 -8.04 -5.24 7.89
C LEU A 186 -7.96 -5.28 9.42
N GLU A 187 -8.22 -6.44 10.04
CA GLU A 187 -8.13 -6.63 11.48
C GLU A 187 -6.69 -6.38 11.97
N PHE A 188 -5.70 -7.07 11.38
CA PHE A 188 -4.29 -6.91 11.76
C PHE A 188 -3.77 -5.48 11.55
N LEU A 189 -4.15 -4.81 10.46
CA LEU A 189 -3.77 -3.42 10.22
C LEU A 189 -4.34 -2.48 11.29
N ARG A 190 -5.61 -2.69 11.68
CA ARG A 190 -6.28 -1.87 12.71
C ARG A 190 -5.77 -2.11 14.11
N GLU A 191 -5.42 -3.34 14.45
CA GLU A 191 -4.77 -3.67 15.72
C GLU A 191 -3.47 -2.87 15.92
N GLN A 192 -2.80 -2.50 14.82
CA GLN A 192 -1.63 -1.63 14.85
C GLN A 192 -1.98 -0.13 14.77
N GLY A 193 -3.26 0.24 14.74
CA GLY A 193 -3.70 1.63 14.61
C GLY A 193 -3.42 2.25 13.23
N LEU A 194 -3.36 1.42 12.18
CA LEU A 194 -3.21 1.87 10.80
C LEU A 194 -4.59 2.20 10.21
N VAL A 195 -4.70 3.35 9.56
CA VAL A 195 -5.88 3.73 8.78
C VAL A 195 -5.88 2.95 7.48
N THR A 196 -7.02 2.33 7.13
CA THR A 196 -7.15 1.55 5.91
C THR A 196 -8.18 2.14 4.97
N ARG A 197 -7.92 2.05 3.64
CA ARG A 197 -8.89 2.47 2.61
C ARG A 197 -8.80 1.56 1.39
N GLY A 198 -9.99 1.34 0.75
CA GLY A 198 -10.12 0.58 -0.50
C GLY A 198 -10.71 -0.81 -0.32
N THR A 199 -10.70 -1.36 0.91
CA THR A 199 -11.43 -2.57 1.28
C THR A 199 -12.10 -2.39 2.63
N TYR A 200 -13.18 -3.15 2.89
CA TYR A 200 -14.06 -2.90 4.03
C TYR A 200 -14.60 -4.19 4.63
N ARG A 201 -15.07 -4.12 5.87
CA ARG A 201 -15.67 -5.25 6.59
C ARG A 201 -17.19 -5.24 6.53
N SER A 202 -17.79 -4.07 6.26
CA SER A 202 -19.22 -3.87 6.15
C SER A 202 -19.57 -2.74 5.17
N PRO A 203 -20.84 -2.66 4.70
CA PRO A 203 -21.28 -1.58 3.83
C PRO A 203 -21.27 -0.21 4.52
N GLU A 204 -21.51 -0.16 5.84
CA GLU A 204 -21.44 1.08 6.63
C GLU A 204 -20.03 1.65 6.61
N GLU A 205 -19.03 0.79 6.83
CA GLU A 205 -17.63 1.18 6.78
C GLU A 205 -17.21 1.70 5.38
N ALA A 206 -17.71 1.07 4.31
CA ALA A 206 -17.44 1.51 2.94
C ALA A 206 -18.06 2.87 2.62
N ALA A 207 -19.19 3.20 3.25
CA ALA A 207 -19.89 4.47 3.07
C ALA A 207 -19.32 5.62 3.91
N GLU A 208 -18.49 5.32 4.93
CA GLU A 208 -17.93 6.32 5.82
C GLU A 208 -16.77 7.07 5.16
N PRO A 209 -16.79 8.42 5.09
CA PRO A 209 -15.66 9.20 4.60
C PRO A 209 -14.42 9.01 5.46
N THR A 210 -13.28 8.69 4.85
CA THR A 210 -12.01 8.57 5.57
C THR A 210 -11.25 9.89 5.49
N ILE A 211 -11.16 10.59 6.62
CA ILE A 211 -10.43 11.86 6.77
C ILE A 211 -9.46 11.73 7.94
N VAL A 212 -8.17 12.04 7.69
CA VAL A 212 -7.12 12.03 8.71
C VAL A 212 -6.62 13.46 8.91
N GLU A 213 -6.92 14.04 10.08
CA GLU A 213 -6.52 15.41 10.41
C GLU A 213 -5.17 15.46 11.11
N ARG A 214 -4.28 16.33 10.65
CA ARG A 214 -3.01 16.67 11.27
C ARG A 214 -2.73 18.16 11.06
N GLY A 215 -2.27 18.85 12.08
CA GLY A 215 -1.81 20.23 11.96
C GLY A 215 -2.81 21.19 11.31
N HIS A 216 -4.13 21.02 11.52
CA HIS A 216 -5.21 21.80 10.91
C HIS A 216 -5.44 21.54 9.40
N ILE A 217 -4.86 20.49 8.84
CA ILE A 217 -5.14 20.02 7.49
C ILE A 217 -5.89 18.70 7.57
N ARG A 218 -7.01 18.60 6.85
CA ARG A 218 -7.89 17.43 6.80
C ARG A 218 -7.67 16.69 5.48
N LEU A 219 -6.88 15.61 5.54
CA LEU A 219 -6.57 14.76 4.39
C LEU A 219 -7.70 13.74 4.18
N GLY A 220 -8.44 13.88 3.09
CA GLY A 220 -9.42 12.91 2.61
C GLY A 220 -8.73 11.80 1.79
N LEU A 221 -9.12 10.55 2.01
CA LEU A 221 -8.49 9.37 1.41
C LEU A 221 -9.48 8.53 0.62
N LEU A 222 -9.10 8.17 -0.61
CA LEU A 222 -9.76 7.18 -1.46
C LEU A 222 -8.73 6.18 -1.99
N ALA A 223 -9.17 4.95 -2.31
CA ALA A 223 -8.29 3.95 -2.91
C ALA A 223 -9.09 2.99 -3.80
N TYR A 224 -8.65 2.76 -5.02
CA TYR A 224 -9.35 1.93 -6.01
C TYR A 224 -8.38 1.05 -6.78
N THR A 225 -8.87 -0.11 -7.26
CA THR A 225 -8.12 -1.04 -8.11
C THR A 225 -8.85 -1.33 -9.42
N TYR A 226 -8.08 -1.64 -10.47
CA TYR A 226 -8.62 -2.06 -11.76
C TYR A 226 -9.28 -3.44 -11.73
N GLY A 227 -8.98 -4.27 -10.72
CA GLY A 227 -9.50 -5.63 -10.64
C GLY A 227 -8.83 -6.45 -9.55
N THR A 228 -9.12 -7.75 -9.54
CA THR A 228 -8.75 -8.72 -8.51
C THR A 228 -8.21 -10.02 -9.10
N ASN A 229 -7.35 -9.94 -10.12
CA ASN A 229 -6.72 -11.08 -10.80
C ASN A 229 -7.74 -12.17 -11.24
N GLY A 230 -8.93 -11.73 -11.67
CA GLY A 230 -9.99 -12.63 -12.14
C GLY A 230 -10.74 -13.36 -11.02
N ILE A 231 -10.47 -13.08 -9.76
CA ILE A 231 -11.26 -13.57 -8.63
C ILE A 231 -12.47 -12.63 -8.47
N PRO A 232 -13.71 -13.11 -8.66
CA PRO A 232 -14.86 -12.22 -8.64
C PRO A 232 -15.12 -11.65 -7.25
N VAL A 233 -15.45 -10.36 -7.17
CA VAL A 233 -16.01 -9.76 -5.96
C VAL A 233 -17.40 -10.40 -5.72
N PRO A 234 -17.71 -10.88 -4.49
CA PRO A 234 -19.02 -11.48 -4.21
C PRO A 234 -20.17 -10.52 -4.53
N GLN A 235 -21.21 -11.03 -5.20
CA GLN A 235 -22.34 -10.20 -5.64
C GLN A 235 -23.15 -9.60 -4.47
N ASP A 236 -23.16 -10.28 -3.34
CA ASP A 236 -23.79 -9.84 -2.07
C ASP A 236 -22.90 -8.90 -1.26
N MET A 237 -21.65 -8.68 -1.67
CA MET A 237 -20.69 -7.79 -1.01
C MET A 237 -20.02 -6.82 -2.01
N PRO A 238 -20.76 -6.06 -2.83
CA PRO A 238 -20.18 -5.15 -3.83
C PRO A 238 -19.38 -4.02 -3.18
N TRP A 239 -19.57 -3.79 -1.90
CA TRP A 239 -18.88 -2.81 -1.06
C TRP A 239 -17.51 -3.30 -0.55
N LEU A 240 -17.20 -4.61 -0.69
CA LEU A 240 -16.01 -5.23 -0.08
C LEU A 240 -14.71 -4.60 -0.59
N ILE A 241 -14.67 -4.20 -1.86
CA ILE A 241 -13.48 -3.66 -2.54
C ILE A 241 -13.92 -2.53 -3.47
N ASP A 242 -13.21 -1.42 -3.43
CA ASP A 242 -13.42 -0.32 -4.36
C ASP A 242 -12.73 -0.62 -5.71
N LEU A 243 -13.55 -0.90 -6.71
CA LEU A 243 -13.12 -1.00 -8.11
C LEU A 243 -13.15 0.38 -8.78
N ILE A 244 -12.25 0.60 -9.75
CA ILE A 244 -12.22 1.83 -10.53
C ILE A 244 -13.52 1.97 -11.32
N ASP A 245 -14.27 3.01 -11.00
CA ASP A 245 -15.45 3.53 -11.68
C ASP A 245 -15.39 5.06 -11.60
N GLU A 246 -15.16 5.70 -12.74
CA GLU A 246 -14.88 7.15 -12.79
C GLU A 246 -16.02 8.01 -12.23
N GLU A 247 -17.28 7.64 -12.52
CA GLU A 247 -18.44 8.37 -12.02
C GLU A 247 -18.60 8.21 -10.51
N ARG A 248 -18.33 7.01 -9.99
CA ARG A 248 -18.33 6.74 -8.55
C ARG A 248 -17.22 7.53 -7.87
N ILE A 249 -15.98 7.47 -8.40
CA ILE A 249 -14.83 8.19 -7.82
C ILE A 249 -15.12 9.69 -7.76
N ALA A 250 -15.70 10.27 -8.81
CA ALA A 250 -16.06 11.71 -8.82
C ALA A 250 -17.08 12.04 -7.73
N ARG A 251 -18.09 11.19 -7.50
CA ARG A 251 -19.03 11.35 -6.37
C ARG A 251 -18.35 11.23 -5.01
N ASP A 252 -17.42 10.28 -4.86
CA ASP A 252 -16.71 10.05 -3.61
C ASP A 252 -15.73 11.22 -3.30
N ILE A 253 -15.11 11.84 -4.32
CA ILE A 253 -14.36 13.10 -4.18
C ILE A 253 -15.25 14.21 -3.63
N ALA A 254 -16.43 14.41 -4.25
CA ALA A 254 -17.39 15.45 -3.84
C ALA A 254 -17.86 15.20 -2.39
N ALA A 255 -18.16 13.97 -2.01
CA ALA A 255 -18.56 13.59 -0.64
C ALA A 255 -17.45 13.88 0.38
N LEU A 256 -16.17 13.63 0.06
CA LEU A 256 -15.06 14.00 0.95
C LEU A 256 -14.94 15.51 1.12
N ARG A 257 -15.11 16.28 0.04
CA ARG A 257 -15.11 17.75 0.11
C ARG A 257 -16.28 18.26 0.96
N GLU A 258 -17.48 17.71 0.78
CA GLU A 258 -18.65 18.03 1.59
C GLU A 258 -18.44 17.68 3.07
N ALA A 259 -17.79 16.55 3.34
CA ALA A 259 -17.37 16.15 4.69
C ALA A 259 -16.26 17.03 5.28
N GLY A 260 -15.74 17.99 4.48
CA GLY A 260 -14.77 18.99 4.89
C GLY A 260 -13.31 18.56 4.73
N ALA A 261 -12.98 17.68 3.80
CA ALA A 261 -11.60 17.42 3.44
C ALA A 261 -10.97 18.65 2.76
N ASP A 262 -9.82 19.09 3.25
CA ASP A 262 -9.04 20.19 2.69
C ASP A 262 -8.21 19.75 1.49
N TYR A 263 -7.75 18.50 1.50
CA TYR A 263 -6.89 17.87 0.50
C TYR A 263 -7.37 16.45 0.23
N VAL A 264 -7.56 16.05 -1.02
CA VAL A 264 -8.06 14.74 -1.41
C VAL A 264 -6.96 13.94 -2.13
N ALA A 265 -6.49 12.87 -1.50
CA ALA A 265 -5.53 11.93 -2.06
C ALA A 265 -6.23 10.62 -2.47
N ILE A 266 -5.94 10.16 -3.69
CA ILE A 266 -6.50 8.93 -4.26
C ILE A 266 -5.37 7.97 -4.58
N ALA A 267 -5.37 6.78 -3.96
CA ALA A 267 -4.52 5.69 -4.39
C ALA A 267 -5.19 4.94 -5.55
N LEU A 268 -4.47 4.80 -6.67
CA LEU A 268 -4.93 4.04 -7.83
C LEU A 268 -3.99 2.88 -8.11
N HIS A 269 -4.52 1.67 -8.02
CA HIS A 269 -3.82 0.46 -8.44
C HIS A 269 -4.22 0.13 -9.88
N PHE A 270 -3.40 0.56 -10.86
CA PHE A 270 -3.81 0.61 -12.26
C PHE A 270 -2.62 0.59 -13.24
N GLY A 271 -2.92 0.38 -14.52
CA GLY A 271 -1.93 0.32 -15.59
C GLY A 271 -1.59 -1.11 -15.99
N ALA A 272 -0.39 -1.32 -16.52
CA ALA A 272 0.11 -2.62 -16.92
C ALA A 272 1.47 -2.90 -16.28
N GLU A 273 1.65 -4.13 -15.80
CA GLU A 273 2.89 -4.57 -15.17
C GLU A 273 4.11 -4.31 -16.06
N TYR A 274 5.18 -3.80 -15.45
CA TYR A 274 6.50 -3.59 -16.03
C TYR A 274 6.59 -2.54 -17.15
N GLN A 275 5.51 -1.82 -17.44
CA GLN A 275 5.53 -0.69 -18.37
C GLN A 275 6.12 0.54 -17.68
N THR A 276 7.20 1.10 -18.28
CA THR A 276 7.93 2.23 -17.69
C THR A 276 7.35 3.61 -18.05
N ALA A 277 6.39 3.64 -18.96
CA ALA A 277 5.62 4.83 -19.31
C ALA A 277 4.13 4.58 -19.04
N PRO A 278 3.40 5.56 -18.50
CA PRO A 278 1.96 5.43 -18.30
C PRO A 278 1.24 5.33 -19.64
N SER A 279 0.22 4.47 -19.70
CA SER A 279 -0.67 4.35 -20.85
C SER A 279 -1.53 5.61 -21.02
N ASP A 280 -2.13 5.78 -22.20
CA ASP A 280 -3.05 6.89 -22.44
C ASP A 280 -4.30 6.79 -21.55
N GLU A 281 -4.71 5.57 -21.20
CA GLU A 281 -5.80 5.32 -20.26
C GLU A 281 -5.45 5.78 -18.84
N GLN A 282 -4.25 5.46 -18.34
CA GLN A 282 -3.78 5.96 -17.04
C GLN A 282 -3.77 7.50 -17.01
N LYS A 283 -3.25 8.13 -18.06
CA LYS A 283 -3.20 9.61 -18.16
C LYS A 283 -4.59 10.21 -18.20
N ARG A 284 -5.50 9.66 -19.02
CA ARG A 284 -6.87 10.14 -19.16
C ARG A 284 -7.62 10.06 -17.82
N LEU A 285 -7.57 8.89 -17.18
CA LEU A 285 -8.23 8.66 -15.89
C LEU A 285 -7.69 9.60 -14.82
N ALA A 286 -6.36 9.59 -14.60
CA ALA A 286 -5.75 10.36 -13.53
C ALA A 286 -6.00 11.88 -13.68
N ARG A 287 -5.83 12.43 -14.89
CA ARG A 287 -6.13 13.84 -15.18
C ARG A 287 -7.62 14.17 -15.02
N GLY A 288 -8.50 13.25 -15.42
CA GLY A 288 -9.95 13.37 -15.21
C GLY A 288 -10.32 13.47 -13.73
N LEU A 289 -9.68 12.67 -12.88
CA LEU A 289 -9.92 12.70 -11.43
C LEU A 289 -9.34 13.96 -10.77
N ILE A 290 -8.18 14.47 -11.25
CA ILE A 290 -7.70 15.78 -10.83
C ILE A 290 -8.74 16.86 -11.22
N ALA A 291 -9.24 16.85 -12.45
CA ALA A 291 -10.28 17.79 -12.87
C ALA A 291 -11.59 17.66 -12.07
N ALA A 292 -11.91 16.47 -11.55
CA ALA A 292 -13.06 16.21 -10.70
C ALA A 292 -12.87 16.65 -9.23
N GLY A 293 -11.69 17.16 -8.85
CA GLY A 293 -11.45 17.70 -7.50
C GLY A 293 -10.44 16.96 -6.63
N ALA A 294 -9.74 15.94 -7.14
CA ALA A 294 -8.62 15.33 -6.44
C ALA A 294 -7.38 16.24 -6.48
N ASP A 295 -6.54 16.21 -5.44
CA ASP A 295 -5.28 16.96 -5.36
C ASP A 295 -4.07 16.08 -5.64
N LEU A 296 -4.17 14.79 -5.30
CA LEU A 296 -3.11 13.80 -5.48
C LEU A 296 -3.66 12.48 -6.01
N ILE A 297 -3.01 11.97 -7.06
CA ILE A 297 -3.15 10.58 -7.49
C ILE A 297 -1.85 9.84 -7.18
N ALA A 298 -1.92 8.84 -6.29
CA ALA A 298 -0.81 7.98 -5.91
C ALA A 298 -0.95 6.61 -6.60
N GLY A 299 -0.21 6.42 -7.70
CA GLY A 299 -0.31 5.24 -8.55
C GLY A 299 0.58 4.08 -8.11
N SER A 300 0.08 2.85 -8.29
CA SER A 300 0.76 1.58 -8.02
C SER A 300 0.36 0.51 -9.06
N HIS A 301 0.89 -0.71 -8.99
CA HIS A 301 0.68 -1.87 -9.86
C HIS A 301 1.75 -2.10 -10.94
N PRO A 302 2.30 -1.13 -11.70
CA PRO A 302 3.30 -1.44 -12.72
C PRO A 302 4.59 -2.08 -12.18
N HIS A 303 4.84 -2.04 -10.87
CA HIS A 303 6.03 -2.59 -10.19
C HIS A 303 7.36 -2.01 -10.69
N VAL A 304 7.29 -0.94 -11.46
CA VAL A 304 8.41 -0.12 -11.91
C VAL A 304 8.04 1.34 -11.81
N ILE A 305 9.02 2.19 -11.57
CA ILE A 305 8.83 3.63 -11.52
C ILE A 305 8.31 4.13 -12.87
N GLN A 306 7.20 4.88 -12.86
CA GLN A 306 6.72 5.69 -13.97
C GLN A 306 6.92 7.18 -13.68
N PRO A 307 6.81 8.08 -14.66
CA PRO A 307 6.87 9.51 -14.42
C PRO A 307 5.82 10.02 -13.44
N TYR A 308 6.04 11.20 -12.91
CA TYR A 308 5.00 12.01 -12.29
C TYR A 308 4.78 13.30 -13.08
N GLU A 309 3.65 13.95 -12.86
CA GLU A 309 3.37 15.26 -13.42
C GLU A 309 2.57 16.14 -12.45
N VAL A 310 2.74 17.44 -12.56
CA VAL A 310 1.89 18.45 -11.91
C VAL A 310 1.02 19.06 -13.00
N VAL A 311 -0.30 18.96 -12.83
CA VAL A 311 -1.29 19.43 -13.82
C VAL A 311 -2.14 20.54 -13.24
N GLU A 312 -2.51 21.52 -14.08
CA GLU A 312 -3.47 22.55 -13.72
C GLU A 312 -4.90 22.04 -13.99
N ALA A 313 -5.80 22.32 -13.05
CA ALA A 313 -7.23 22.09 -13.19
C ALA A 313 -7.97 23.37 -12.81
N THR A 314 -9.13 23.59 -13.44
CA THR A 314 -10.00 24.72 -13.12
C THR A 314 -11.27 24.17 -12.50
N ASP A 315 -11.55 24.56 -11.29
CA ASP A 315 -12.75 24.18 -10.55
C ASP A 315 -14.00 24.88 -11.09
N ALA A 316 -15.19 24.44 -10.70
CA ALA A 316 -16.46 24.95 -11.22
C ALA A 316 -16.68 26.46 -10.93
N ASP A 317 -16.02 27.00 -9.91
CA ASP A 317 -16.05 28.42 -9.56
C ASP A 317 -15.02 29.26 -10.33
N GLY A 318 -14.22 28.63 -11.20
CA GLY A 318 -13.17 29.30 -11.99
C GLY A 318 -11.80 29.36 -11.29
N THR A 319 -11.67 28.82 -10.08
CA THR A 319 -10.40 28.77 -9.37
C THR A 319 -9.44 27.79 -10.05
N VAL A 320 -8.22 28.24 -10.33
CA VAL A 320 -7.15 27.38 -10.88
C VAL A 320 -6.39 26.77 -9.71
N ARG A 321 -6.29 25.45 -9.70
CA ARG A 321 -5.50 24.66 -8.74
C ARG A 321 -4.54 23.71 -9.43
N GLN A 322 -3.55 23.26 -8.71
CA GLN A 322 -2.62 22.23 -9.18
C GLN A 322 -2.91 20.88 -8.51
N GLY A 323 -2.92 19.83 -9.31
CA GLY A 323 -2.95 18.46 -8.83
C GLY A 323 -1.68 17.72 -9.20
N VAL A 324 -1.31 16.75 -8.38
CA VAL A 324 -0.13 15.90 -8.57
C VAL A 324 -0.55 14.49 -8.99
N ILE A 325 0.08 13.96 -10.01
CA ILE A 325 -0.16 12.60 -10.49
C ILE A 325 1.16 11.81 -10.44
N LEU A 326 1.24 10.83 -9.57
CA LEU A 326 2.29 9.85 -9.48
C LEU A 326 1.79 8.60 -10.22
N TYR A 327 2.23 8.34 -11.46
CA TYR A 327 1.64 7.25 -12.25
C TYR A 327 2.00 5.87 -11.72
N SER A 328 3.24 5.66 -11.27
CA SER A 328 3.63 4.47 -10.51
C SER A 328 4.84 4.77 -9.65
N MET A 329 4.73 4.48 -8.38
CA MET A 329 5.81 4.61 -7.40
C MET A 329 6.74 3.39 -7.38
N GLY A 330 6.44 2.33 -8.16
CA GLY A 330 7.22 1.09 -8.22
C GLY A 330 7.13 0.26 -6.94
N ASN A 331 8.06 -0.68 -6.78
CA ASN A 331 8.11 -1.55 -5.59
C ASN A 331 8.85 -0.87 -4.44
N PHE A 332 8.18 -0.64 -3.32
CA PHE A 332 8.86 -0.17 -2.11
C PHE A 332 9.60 -1.32 -1.42
N ILE A 333 8.96 -2.50 -1.32
CA ILE A 333 9.61 -3.75 -0.91
C ILE A 333 9.05 -4.95 -1.68
N SER A 334 9.90 -5.72 -2.34
CA SER A 334 9.52 -6.97 -3.02
C SER A 334 10.75 -7.85 -3.29
N ASN A 335 10.54 -9.08 -3.78
CA ASN A 335 11.61 -9.91 -4.32
C ASN A 335 11.70 -9.86 -5.85
N GLN A 336 10.94 -9.01 -6.54
CA GLN A 336 11.05 -8.85 -7.99
C GLN A 336 12.42 -8.26 -8.36
N ARG A 337 13.01 -8.73 -9.47
CA ARG A 337 14.36 -8.36 -9.90
C ARG A 337 14.43 -8.15 -11.41
N GLY A 338 15.43 -7.35 -11.83
CA GLY A 338 15.71 -7.05 -13.23
C GLY A 338 14.78 -5.97 -13.81
N GLY A 339 15.27 -5.23 -14.79
CA GLY A 339 14.50 -4.17 -15.47
C GLY A 339 14.01 -3.06 -14.54
N THR A 340 14.75 -2.73 -13.48
CA THR A 340 14.41 -1.73 -12.45
C THR A 340 13.21 -2.09 -11.54
N LYS A 341 12.79 -3.37 -11.48
CA LYS A 341 11.71 -3.85 -10.59
C LYS A 341 12.08 -3.87 -9.10
N ASP A 342 13.35 -3.71 -8.79
CA ASP A 342 13.88 -3.57 -7.42
C ASP A 342 14.09 -2.11 -7.00
N TYR A 343 13.53 -1.17 -7.76
CA TYR A 343 13.49 0.26 -7.42
C TYR A 343 12.06 0.73 -7.17
N GLY A 344 11.93 1.64 -6.22
CA GLY A 344 10.73 2.40 -5.93
C GLY A 344 11.04 3.87 -5.72
N VAL A 345 10.01 4.66 -5.48
CA VAL A 345 10.13 6.07 -5.09
C VAL A 345 9.33 6.31 -3.82
N LEU A 346 9.94 6.97 -2.86
CA LEU A 346 9.29 7.63 -1.77
C LEU A 346 9.09 9.08 -2.18
N PHE A 347 7.84 9.51 -2.35
CA PHE A 347 7.51 10.90 -2.63
C PHE A 347 7.23 11.65 -1.33
N ARG A 348 7.88 12.78 -1.16
CA ARG A 348 7.62 13.75 -0.10
C ARG A 348 6.83 14.89 -0.71
N ILE A 349 5.61 15.11 -0.22
CA ILE A 349 4.66 16.08 -0.79
C ILE A 349 4.32 17.08 0.29
N THR A 350 4.78 18.33 0.12
CA THR A 350 4.47 19.41 1.05
C THR A 350 3.11 20.01 0.70
N ILE A 351 2.20 19.99 1.67
CA ILE A 351 0.85 20.55 1.57
C ILE A 351 0.82 21.82 2.41
N HIS A 352 0.43 22.92 1.80
CA HIS A 352 0.26 24.21 2.47
C HIS A 352 -1.20 24.62 2.44
N LYS A 353 -1.77 24.96 3.60
CA LYS A 353 -3.13 25.49 3.74
C LYS A 353 -3.08 26.93 4.17
N GLU A 354 -3.71 27.81 3.41
CA GLU A 354 -3.85 29.23 3.69
C GLU A 354 -5.26 29.69 3.33
N GLU A 355 -5.90 30.47 4.20
CA GLU A 355 -7.27 30.97 4.02
C GLU A 355 -8.30 29.87 3.68
N GLY A 356 -8.11 28.68 4.26
CA GLY A 356 -9.00 27.52 4.06
C GLY A 356 -8.71 26.69 2.79
N VAL A 357 -7.76 27.10 1.94
CA VAL A 357 -7.40 26.37 0.71
C VAL A 357 -6.08 25.62 0.93
N ALA A 358 -6.12 24.31 0.79
CA ALA A 358 -4.93 23.47 0.82
C ALA A 358 -4.43 23.23 -0.62
N ARG A 359 -3.11 23.26 -0.80
CA ARG A 359 -2.46 23.01 -2.09
C ARG A 359 -1.09 22.35 -1.91
N THR A 360 -0.65 21.58 -2.88
CA THR A 360 0.73 21.10 -2.95
C THR A 360 1.66 22.29 -3.27
N THR A 361 2.75 22.43 -2.52
CA THR A 361 3.76 23.46 -2.75
C THR A 361 5.10 22.87 -3.19
N ASP A 362 5.37 21.61 -2.85
CA ASP A 362 6.58 20.91 -3.28
C ASP A 362 6.33 19.43 -3.45
N VAL A 363 7.07 18.78 -4.38
CA VAL A 363 7.07 17.34 -4.64
C VAL A 363 8.51 16.88 -4.81
N GLU A 364 9.02 16.19 -3.81
CA GLU A 364 10.38 15.66 -3.77
C GLU A 364 10.38 14.13 -3.93
N PRO A 365 10.85 13.59 -5.07
CA PRO A 365 11.01 12.16 -5.25
C PRO A 365 12.34 11.68 -4.68
N VAL A 366 12.31 10.73 -3.78
CA VAL A 366 13.48 10.00 -3.24
C VAL A 366 13.49 8.60 -3.83
N VAL A 367 14.42 8.33 -4.75
CA VAL A 367 14.55 6.99 -5.35
C VAL A 367 15.04 6.00 -4.30
N THR A 368 14.35 4.87 -4.17
CA THR A 368 14.70 3.79 -3.26
C THR A 368 15.09 2.52 -4.02
N TRP A 369 15.96 1.72 -3.43
CA TRP A 369 16.38 0.44 -3.96
C TRP A 369 16.20 -0.68 -2.94
N VAL A 370 15.59 -1.78 -3.33
CA VAL A 370 15.47 -3.00 -2.52
C VAL A 370 16.76 -3.79 -2.64
N HIS A 371 17.70 -3.53 -1.74
CA HIS A 371 18.94 -4.28 -1.65
C HIS A 371 18.68 -5.69 -1.09
N ARG A 372 19.06 -6.71 -1.88
CA ARG A 372 19.04 -8.11 -1.45
C ARG A 372 20.47 -8.62 -1.32
N TYR A 373 20.84 -9.07 -0.13
CA TYR A 373 22.15 -9.64 0.16
C TYR A 373 22.03 -10.99 0.90
N LYS A 374 23.09 -11.78 0.89
CA LYS A 374 23.15 -13.03 1.63
C LYS A 374 23.87 -12.84 2.96
N LYS A 375 23.25 -13.31 4.05
CA LYS A 375 23.88 -13.46 5.34
C LYS A 375 23.46 -14.80 5.91
N GLU A 376 24.41 -15.62 6.40
CA GLU A 376 24.17 -16.95 6.96
C GLU A 376 23.35 -17.87 6.03
N GLY A 377 23.63 -17.82 4.72
CA GLY A 377 22.94 -18.61 3.70
C GLY A 377 21.53 -18.16 3.32
N ARG A 378 20.92 -17.18 4.05
CA ARG A 378 19.58 -16.67 3.83
C ARG A 378 19.63 -15.36 3.04
N ASN A 379 18.56 -15.06 2.29
CA ASN A 379 18.39 -13.78 1.64
C ASN A 379 17.87 -12.75 2.65
N HIS A 380 18.58 -11.66 2.81
CA HIS A 380 18.15 -10.48 3.56
C HIS A 380 17.78 -9.36 2.60
N TYR A 381 16.87 -8.51 3.05
CA TYR A 381 16.34 -7.40 2.25
C TYR A 381 16.34 -6.14 3.10
N ARG A 382 16.59 -5.01 2.48
CA ARG A 382 16.47 -3.67 3.08
C ARG A 382 16.21 -2.65 1.99
N ILE A 383 15.51 -1.59 2.33
CA ILE A 383 15.21 -0.49 1.41
C ILE A 383 16.24 0.59 1.63
N LEU A 384 16.94 1.00 0.58
CA LEU A 384 17.99 2.01 0.64
C LEU A 384 17.59 3.26 -0.13
N PRO A 385 17.70 4.48 0.47
CA PRO A 385 17.58 5.74 -0.28
C PRO A 385 18.83 5.94 -1.12
N VAL A 386 18.68 5.84 -2.45
CA VAL A 386 19.82 5.70 -3.39
C VAL A 386 20.76 6.90 -3.32
N GLU A 387 20.23 8.12 -3.33
CA GLU A 387 21.04 9.34 -3.29
C GLU A 387 21.87 9.47 -2.03
N HIS A 388 21.27 9.12 -0.88
CA HIS A 388 21.98 9.12 0.40
C HIS A 388 23.13 8.10 0.41
N VAL A 389 22.86 6.88 -0.09
CA VAL A 389 23.88 5.82 -0.17
C VAL A 389 25.03 6.21 -1.07
N LEU A 390 24.75 6.82 -2.22
CA LEU A 390 25.78 7.29 -3.14
C LEU A 390 26.58 8.46 -2.54
N ALA A 391 25.94 9.38 -1.84
CA ALA A 391 26.60 10.53 -1.21
C ALA A 391 27.53 10.13 -0.04
N THR A 392 27.12 9.16 0.75
CA THR A 392 27.91 8.70 1.91
C THR A 392 29.01 7.71 1.52
N HIS A 393 28.74 6.87 0.52
CA HIS A 393 29.65 5.82 -0.02
C HIS A 393 30.32 4.96 1.07
N SER A 394 29.59 4.68 2.17
CA SER A 394 30.14 4.07 3.39
C SER A 394 29.42 2.79 3.82
N ASP A 395 28.49 2.28 3.03
CA ASP A 395 27.69 1.09 3.38
C ASP A 395 28.55 -0.19 3.27
N PRO A 396 28.77 -0.92 4.38
CA PRO A 396 29.67 -2.08 4.40
C PRO A 396 29.11 -3.33 3.68
N LEU A 397 27.83 -3.33 3.33
CA LEU A 397 27.17 -4.44 2.65
C LEU A 397 27.08 -4.23 1.14
N LEU A 398 27.51 -3.06 0.63
CA LEU A 398 27.53 -2.77 -0.81
C LEU A 398 28.91 -2.99 -1.40
N THR A 399 28.92 -3.58 -2.59
CA THR A 399 30.13 -3.75 -3.41
C THR A 399 30.35 -2.55 -4.33
N ALA A 400 31.56 -2.42 -4.89
CA ALA A 400 31.82 -1.42 -5.92
C ALA A 400 30.85 -1.54 -7.11
N ALA A 401 30.52 -2.77 -7.51
CA ALA A 401 29.56 -3.02 -8.59
C ALA A 401 28.13 -2.56 -8.24
N ASP A 402 27.75 -2.61 -6.96
CA ASP A 402 26.45 -2.07 -6.51
C ASP A 402 26.45 -0.55 -6.64
N TYR A 403 27.49 0.14 -6.22
CA TYR A 403 27.61 1.60 -6.36
C TYR A 403 27.58 2.03 -7.83
N GLU A 404 28.37 1.40 -8.71
CA GLU A 404 28.34 1.67 -10.16
C GLU A 404 26.96 1.44 -10.78
N ARG A 405 26.24 0.41 -10.32
CA ARG A 405 24.87 0.14 -10.73
C ARG A 405 23.92 1.25 -10.26
N LEU A 406 23.99 1.64 -9.00
CA LEU A 406 23.12 2.66 -8.41
C LEU A 406 23.31 4.02 -9.10
N GLU A 407 24.53 4.44 -9.39
CA GLU A 407 24.81 5.68 -10.13
C GLU A 407 24.16 5.68 -11.52
N ARG A 408 24.39 4.62 -12.31
CA ARG A 408 23.84 4.48 -13.67
C ARG A 408 22.31 4.44 -13.65
N ASP A 409 21.73 3.65 -12.73
CA ASP A 409 20.29 3.44 -12.68
C ASP A 409 19.57 4.69 -12.13
N LEU A 410 20.18 5.42 -11.17
CA LEU A 410 19.63 6.68 -10.65
C LEU A 410 19.47 7.74 -11.75
N ASP A 411 20.49 7.93 -12.61
CA ASP A 411 20.40 8.88 -13.72
C ASP A 411 19.25 8.52 -14.68
N THR A 412 19.11 7.24 -14.99
CA THR A 412 18.00 6.74 -15.82
C THR A 412 16.64 6.96 -15.18
N LEU A 413 16.52 6.71 -13.87
CA LEU A 413 15.26 6.84 -13.13
C LEU A 413 14.86 8.31 -12.93
N ARG A 414 15.82 9.21 -12.68
CA ARG A 414 15.57 10.66 -12.61
C ARG A 414 15.05 11.21 -13.95
N LYS A 415 15.65 10.81 -15.07
CA LYS A 415 15.16 11.18 -16.42
C LYS A 415 13.75 10.64 -16.67
N ARG A 416 13.45 9.44 -16.20
CA ARG A 416 12.11 8.86 -16.32
C ARG A 416 11.09 9.62 -15.47
N LEU A 417 11.40 9.90 -14.22
CA LEU A 417 10.53 10.64 -13.30
C LEU A 417 10.12 12.01 -13.87
N SER A 418 11.07 12.75 -14.44
CA SER A 418 10.84 14.09 -15.00
C SER A 418 10.34 14.11 -16.45
N SER A 419 10.08 12.95 -17.07
CA SER A 419 9.81 12.89 -18.53
C SER A 419 8.48 13.52 -18.95
N LEU A 420 7.53 13.72 -18.02
CA LEU A 420 6.26 14.41 -18.23
C LEU A 420 6.26 15.83 -17.65
N ASP A 421 7.33 16.24 -16.96
CA ASP A 421 7.47 17.59 -16.44
C ASP A 421 7.69 18.55 -17.61
N GLY A 422 6.72 19.39 -17.92
CA GLY A 422 6.77 20.33 -19.05
C GLY A 422 7.90 21.38 -18.98
N LYS A 423 8.77 21.30 -17.95
CA LYS A 423 9.95 22.17 -17.77
C LYS A 423 11.18 21.72 -18.56
N ASN A 424 11.20 20.49 -19.14
CA ASN A 424 12.34 19.96 -19.90
C ASN A 424 12.29 20.26 -21.40
N GLY A 425 11.42 21.16 -21.86
CA GLY A 425 11.24 21.58 -23.25
C GLY A 425 11.67 23.02 -23.56
N LYS A 426 12.62 23.62 -22.80
CA LYS A 426 13.22 24.92 -23.17
C LYS A 426 14.72 24.88 -23.03
#